data_1b58672c4fd5955fae89d56a707a1449
#
_entry.id   1b58672c4fd5955fae89d56a707a1449
#
_cell.length_a   1.000
_cell.length_b   1.000
_cell.length_c   1.000
_cell.angle_alpha   90.00
_cell.angle_beta   90.00
_cell.angle_gamma   90.00
#
_symmetry.space_group_name_H-M   'P 1'
#
loop_
_entity.id
_entity.type
_entity.pdbx_description
1 polymer ?
#
loop_
_entity_poly.entity_id
_entity_poly.type
_entity_poly.pdbx_seq_one_letter_code
_entity_poly.pdbx_strand_id
1 'polypeptide(L)'
;MNKPKVAFICVHNSCRSQIAEALGRHLAADVFESYSAGTELKDHINPDAVRLMKELYRIDMEAEGQHSKLLSDIPPVDVVITMGCNVRCPFLPCSHREDWGLEDPTGKSDEAFLETIRLIAQKILELKAKLS
;
A
#
# COMPACT_ATOMS: atom_id res chain seq x y z
N MET A 1 18.61 -11.41 -10.94
CA MET A 1 18.62 -10.93 -9.55
C MET A 1 17.20 -10.71 -9.07
N ASN A 2 16.93 -11.09 -7.83
CA ASN A 2 15.60 -10.93 -7.29
C ASN A 2 15.36 -9.47 -6.90
N LYS A 3 14.18 -8.97 -7.25
CA LYS A 3 13.77 -7.64 -6.85
C LYS A 3 13.51 -7.64 -5.34
N PRO A 4 13.78 -6.54 -4.62
CA PRO A 4 13.37 -6.44 -3.23
C PRO A 4 11.85 -6.53 -3.10
N LYS A 5 11.39 -7.09 -2.00
CA LYS A 5 9.96 -7.19 -1.68
C LYS A 5 9.59 -6.10 -0.68
N VAL A 6 8.58 -5.32 -1.01
CA VAL A 6 8.12 -4.20 -0.18
C VAL A 6 6.71 -4.50 0.32
N ALA A 7 6.51 -4.39 1.62
CA ALA A 7 5.19 -4.54 2.24
C ALA A 7 4.69 -3.19 2.73
N PHE A 8 3.51 -2.80 2.27
CA PHE A 8 2.81 -1.60 2.73
C PHE A 8 1.80 -2.01 3.79
N ILE A 9 1.94 -1.47 4.99
CA ILE A 9 1.21 -1.93 6.18
C ILE A 9 0.32 -0.83 6.73
N CYS A 10 -0.95 -1.15 6.93
CA CYS A 10 -1.87 -0.31 7.71
C CYS A 10 -2.78 -1.22 8.56
N VAL A 11 -3.65 -0.64 9.41
CA VAL A 11 -4.41 -1.46 10.36
C VAL A 11 -5.31 -2.46 9.65
N HIS A 12 -6.16 -1.98 8.76
CA HIS A 12 -7.20 -2.83 8.13
C HIS A 12 -6.84 -3.38 6.76
N ASN A 13 -5.74 -2.93 6.16
CA ASN A 13 -5.38 -3.31 4.79
C ASN A 13 -6.57 -3.13 3.81
N SER A 14 -7.28 -2.03 3.93
CA SER A 14 -8.46 -1.76 3.11
C SER A 14 -8.39 -0.49 2.28
N CYS A 15 -7.52 0.45 2.61
CA CYS A 15 -7.43 1.73 1.90
C CYS A 15 -5.98 2.08 1.53
N ARG A 16 -5.25 2.79 2.40
CA ARG A 16 -3.91 3.33 2.09
C ARG A 16 -2.92 2.28 1.62
N SER A 17 -2.83 1.17 2.33
CA SER A 17 -1.87 0.11 1.96
C SER A 17 -2.27 -0.58 0.65
N GLN A 18 -3.57 -0.73 0.37
CA GLN A 18 -4.03 -1.29 -0.90
C GLN A 18 -3.73 -0.35 -2.06
N ILE A 19 -3.93 0.94 -1.88
CA ILE A 19 -3.55 1.95 -2.88
C ILE A 19 -2.05 1.89 -3.15
N ALA A 20 -1.24 1.81 -2.10
CA ALA A 20 0.22 1.73 -2.23
C ALA A 20 0.65 0.45 -2.95
N GLU A 21 0.05 -0.69 -2.63
CA GLU A 21 0.34 -1.94 -3.34
C GLU A 21 0.05 -1.80 -4.84
N ALA A 22 -1.12 -1.27 -5.18
CA ALA A 22 -1.52 -1.10 -6.58
C ALA A 22 -0.59 -0.16 -7.33
N LEU A 23 -0.28 0.99 -6.75
CA LEU A 23 0.63 1.96 -7.38
C LEU A 23 2.05 1.42 -7.49
N GLY A 24 2.53 0.72 -6.47
CA GLY A 24 3.85 0.08 -6.53
C GLY A 24 3.92 -0.94 -7.66
N ARG A 25 2.88 -1.73 -7.82
CA ARG A 25 2.78 -2.74 -8.87
C ARG A 25 2.72 -2.14 -10.27
N HIS A 26 2.09 -0.98 -10.42
CA HIS A 26 1.94 -0.32 -11.72
C HIS A 26 3.06 0.67 -12.06
N LEU A 27 3.63 1.33 -11.05
CA LEU A 27 4.65 2.37 -11.27
C LEU A 27 6.08 1.87 -11.09
N ALA A 28 6.28 0.80 -10.34
CA ALA A 28 7.61 0.36 -9.92
C ALA A 28 7.83 -1.16 -10.02
N ALA A 29 7.04 -1.85 -10.83
CA ALA A 29 7.12 -3.31 -10.98
C ALA A 29 8.49 -3.77 -11.47
N ASP A 30 9.21 -2.92 -12.18
CA ASP A 30 10.57 -3.21 -12.67
C ASP A 30 11.64 -3.09 -11.58
N VAL A 31 11.32 -2.50 -10.44
CA VAL A 31 12.29 -2.25 -9.36
C VAL A 31 12.00 -3.11 -8.13
N PHE A 32 10.74 -3.25 -7.71
CA PHE A 32 10.41 -4.03 -6.53
C PHE A 32 9.08 -4.77 -6.67
N GLU A 33 8.91 -5.83 -5.88
CA GLU A 33 7.63 -6.54 -5.74
C GLU A 33 6.81 -5.88 -4.64
N SER A 34 5.54 -5.64 -4.91
CA SER A 34 4.65 -4.88 -4.04
C SER A 34 3.66 -5.80 -3.33
N TYR A 35 3.61 -5.69 -2.01
CA TYR A 35 2.68 -6.43 -1.15
C TYR A 35 2.01 -5.46 -0.17
N SER A 36 0.88 -5.85 0.38
CA SER A 36 0.25 -5.10 1.46
C SER A 36 -0.37 -6.04 2.47
N ALA A 37 -0.50 -5.59 3.70
CA ALA A 37 -1.10 -6.37 4.78
C ALA A 37 -1.56 -5.46 5.91
N GLY A 38 -2.35 -6.02 6.82
CA GLY A 38 -2.84 -5.30 7.99
C GLY A 38 -2.77 -6.16 9.24
N THR A 39 -3.05 -5.54 10.38
CA THR A 39 -3.10 -6.21 11.68
C THR A 39 -4.51 -6.69 12.03
N GLU A 40 -5.53 -6.06 11.42
CA GLU A 40 -6.95 -6.43 11.57
C GLU A 40 -7.59 -6.40 10.19
N LEU A 41 -8.23 -7.49 9.78
CA LEU A 41 -8.83 -7.55 8.44
C LEU A 41 -10.18 -6.83 8.38
N LYS A 42 -10.47 -6.27 7.20
CA LYS A 42 -11.82 -5.91 6.77
C LYS A 42 -12.27 -6.89 5.69
N ASP A 43 -13.57 -6.96 5.47
CA ASP A 43 -14.16 -7.91 4.52
C ASP A 43 -13.79 -7.59 3.06
N HIS A 44 -13.50 -6.33 2.77
CA HIS A 44 -13.22 -5.89 1.41
C HIS A 44 -12.39 -4.61 1.42
N ILE A 45 -11.81 -4.30 0.26
CA ILE A 45 -11.10 -3.05 0.03
C ILE A 45 -12.12 -1.91 0.07
N ASN A 46 -11.72 -0.75 0.60
CA ASN A 46 -12.58 0.44 0.65
C ASN A 46 -13.14 0.76 -0.74
N PRO A 47 -14.48 0.83 -0.90
CA PRO A 47 -15.09 1.05 -2.22
C PRO A 47 -14.69 2.36 -2.89
N ASP A 48 -14.46 3.42 -2.12
CA ASP A 48 -14.01 4.70 -2.67
C ASP A 48 -12.60 4.60 -3.22
N ALA A 49 -11.74 3.84 -2.55
CA ALA A 49 -10.38 3.59 -3.05
C ALA A 49 -10.43 2.81 -4.37
N VAL A 50 -11.26 1.78 -4.45
CA VAL A 50 -11.44 0.99 -5.69
C VAL A 50 -11.93 1.89 -6.83
N ARG A 51 -12.95 2.68 -6.57
CA ARG A 51 -13.55 3.59 -7.56
C ARG A 51 -12.55 4.62 -8.08
N LEU A 52 -11.88 5.30 -7.19
CA LEU A 52 -10.96 6.38 -7.56
C LEU A 52 -9.69 5.88 -8.24
N MET A 53 -9.17 4.74 -7.83
CA MET A 53 -8.02 4.13 -8.50
C MET A 53 -8.37 3.74 -9.93
N LYS A 54 -9.57 3.24 -10.16
CA LYS A 54 -10.06 2.91 -11.50
C LYS A 54 -10.18 4.17 -12.36
N GLU A 55 -10.75 5.24 -11.81
CA GLU A 55 -10.93 6.52 -12.53
C GLU A 55 -9.59 7.20 -12.86
N LEU A 56 -8.65 7.23 -11.91
CA LEU A 56 -7.40 7.98 -12.05
C LEU A 56 -6.32 7.22 -12.81
N TYR A 57 -6.19 5.93 -12.55
CA TYR A 57 -5.09 5.13 -13.07
C TYR A 57 -5.55 3.96 -13.93
N ARG A 58 -6.86 3.79 -14.06
CA ARG A 58 -7.48 2.65 -14.74
C ARG A 58 -7.05 1.31 -14.12
N ILE A 59 -6.78 1.32 -12.82
CA ILE A 59 -6.43 0.13 -12.06
C ILE A 59 -7.69 -0.38 -11.37
N ASP A 60 -8.12 -1.58 -11.72
CA ASP A 60 -9.20 -2.27 -11.01
C ASP A 60 -8.58 -3.24 -10.02
N MET A 61 -8.45 -2.80 -8.76
CA MET A 61 -7.78 -3.57 -7.72
C MET A 61 -8.48 -4.92 -7.48
N GLU A 62 -9.79 -4.96 -7.56
CA GLU A 62 -10.54 -6.20 -7.35
C GLU A 62 -10.33 -7.18 -8.51
N ALA A 63 -10.35 -6.70 -9.73
CA ALA A 63 -10.10 -7.54 -10.91
C ALA A 63 -8.68 -8.10 -10.92
N GLU A 64 -7.72 -7.39 -10.32
CA GLU A 64 -6.34 -7.84 -10.19
C GLU A 64 -6.13 -8.80 -9.02
N GLY A 65 -7.19 -9.10 -8.28
CA GLY A 65 -7.14 -10.05 -7.19
C GLY A 65 -6.67 -9.48 -5.85
N GLN A 66 -6.59 -8.15 -5.72
CA GLN A 66 -6.22 -7.55 -4.44
C GLN A 66 -7.32 -7.79 -3.41
N HIS A 67 -6.91 -8.04 -2.18
CA HIS A 67 -7.82 -8.29 -1.06
C HIS A 67 -7.13 -7.97 0.25
N SER A 68 -7.90 -7.77 1.31
CA SER A 68 -7.36 -7.57 2.66
C SER A 68 -6.64 -8.82 3.14
N LYS A 69 -5.41 -8.65 3.68
CA LYS A 69 -4.54 -9.75 4.11
C LYS A 69 -3.92 -9.43 5.46
N LEU A 70 -3.66 -10.48 6.24
CA LEU A 70 -2.86 -10.36 7.46
C LEU A 70 -1.37 -10.41 7.13
N LEU A 71 -0.57 -9.92 8.07
CA LEU A 71 0.90 -9.96 7.95
C LEU A 71 1.43 -11.37 7.69
N SER A 72 0.78 -12.39 8.27
CA SER A 72 1.16 -13.78 8.08
C SER A 72 0.85 -14.33 6.69
N ASP A 73 0.05 -13.61 5.90
CA ASP A 73 -0.37 -14.06 4.55
C ASP A 73 0.57 -13.60 3.45
N ILE A 74 1.56 -12.78 3.77
CA ILE A 74 2.54 -12.31 2.78
C ILE A 74 3.89 -12.99 2.99
N PRO A 75 4.72 -13.10 1.93
CA PRO A 75 6.04 -13.69 2.07
C PRO A 75 6.97 -12.81 2.90
N PRO A 76 8.15 -13.31 3.30
CA PRO A 76 9.18 -12.46 3.93
C PRO A 76 9.51 -11.29 3.01
N VAL A 77 9.68 -10.11 3.59
CA VAL A 77 9.91 -8.88 2.83
C VAL A 77 11.21 -8.21 3.23
N ASP A 78 11.75 -7.38 2.33
CA ASP A 78 13.01 -6.66 2.56
C ASP A 78 12.75 -5.27 3.12
N VAL A 79 11.63 -4.66 2.75
CA VAL A 79 11.26 -3.29 3.12
C VAL A 79 9.85 -3.27 3.70
N VAL A 80 9.68 -2.59 4.83
CA VAL A 80 8.37 -2.39 5.46
C VAL A 80 8.05 -0.91 5.46
N ILE A 81 6.91 -0.55 4.89
CA ILE A 81 6.39 0.82 4.86
C ILE A 81 5.08 0.86 5.64
N THR A 82 5.04 1.57 6.75
CA THR A 82 3.80 1.79 7.49
C THR A 82 3.17 3.09 7.04
N MET A 83 1.84 3.16 7.12
CA MET A 83 1.08 4.26 6.54
C MET A 83 0.67 5.33 7.55
N GLY A 84 1.22 5.28 8.75
CA GLY A 84 1.02 6.36 9.74
C GLY A 84 -0.22 6.25 10.60
N CYS A 85 -0.83 5.08 10.72
CA CYS A 85 -2.08 4.93 11.47
C CYS A 85 -1.87 4.32 12.85
N ASN A 86 -0.91 4.80 13.63
CA ASN A 86 -0.60 4.28 14.95
C ASN A 86 -0.48 2.74 14.96
N VAL A 87 -0.06 2.19 13.84
CA VAL A 87 0.16 0.76 13.74
C VAL A 87 1.31 0.42 14.65
N ARG A 88 1.02 -0.27 15.73
CA ARG A 88 2.06 -0.99 16.43
C ARG A 88 2.45 -2.09 15.47
N CYS A 89 3.42 -1.79 14.66
CA CYS A 89 3.92 -2.77 13.73
C CYS A 89 4.44 -3.94 14.52
N PRO A 90 3.83 -5.13 14.42
CA PRO A 90 4.46 -6.31 14.97
C PRO A 90 5.83 -6.43 14.32
N PHE A 91 6.76 -7.04 15.01
CA PHE A 91 8.11 -7.19 14.54
C PHE A 91 8.11 -8.00 13.24
N LEU A 92 8.32 -7.29 12.11
CA LEU A 92 8.58 -7.93 10.83
C LEU A 92 10.06 -7.77 10.53
N PRO A 93 10.80 -8.88 10.37
CA PRO A 93 12.19 -8.76 9.94
C PRO A 93 12.28 -8.06 8.58
N CYS A 94 13.10 -7.04 8.51
CA CYS A 94 13.29 -6.29 7.27
C CYS A 94 14.63 -5.57 7.31
N SER A 95 15.19 -5.25 6.14
CA SER A 95 16.44 -4.51 6.04
C SER A 95 16.23 -3.00 6.08
N HIS A 96 15.02 -2.53 5.75
CA HIS A 96 14.68 -1.12 5.73
C HIS A 96 13.23 -0.89 6.13
N ARG A 97 12.98 0.11 6.95
CA ARG A 97 11.63 0.46 7.42
C ARG A 97 11.42 1.96 7.34
N GLU A 98 10.24 2.36 6.85
CA GLU A 98 9.80 3.76 6.83
C GLU A 98 8.36 3.86 7.32
N ASP A 99 8.01 5.01 7.89
CA ASP A 99 6.63 5.38 8.19
C ASP A 99 6.28 6.61 7.35
N TRP A 100 5.27 6.50 6.50
CA TRP A 100 4.91 7.60 5.60
C TRP A 100 3.96 8.61 6.22
N GLY A 101 3.41 8.35 7.39
CA GLY A 101 2.62 9.33 8.16
C GLY A 101 1.42 9.90 7.44
N LEU A 102 0.72 9.09 6.64
CA LEU A 102 -0.41 9.56 5.83
C LEU A 102 -1.71 9.51 6.62
N GLU A 103 -2.58 10.51 6.40
CA GLU A 103 -3.92 10.50 6.97
C GLU A 103 -4.79 9.45 6.30
N ASP A 104 -5.69 8.84 7.09
CA ASP A 104 -6.65 7.87 6.57
C ASP A 104 -7.84 8.63 5.96
N PRO A 105 -8.06 8.53 4.64
CA PRO A 105 -9.18 9.24 4.00
C PRO A 105 -10.52 8.53 4.14
N THR A 106 -10.59 7.38 4.80
CA THR A 106 -11.82 6.61 4.96
C THR A 106 -12.91 7.46 5.61
N GLY A 107 -14.08 7.53 4.96
CA GLY A 107 -15.20 8.34 5.43
C GLY A 107 -15.09 9.82 5.13
N LYS A 108 -14.02 10.25 4.44
CA LYS A 108 -13.82 11.64 4.05
C LYS A 108 -14.23 11.86 2.59
N SER A 109 -14.07 13.10 2.11
CA SER A 109 -14.45 13.47 0.74
C SER A 109 -13.53 12.84 -0.31
N ASP A 110 -13.97 12.85 -1.56
CA ASP A 110 -13.15 12.41 -2.69
C ASP A 110 -11.86 13.22 -2.77
N GLU A 111 -11.91 14.52 -2.44
CA GLU A 111 -10.70 15.36 -2.42
C GLU A 111 -9.65 14.83 -1.45
N ALA A 112 -10.07 14.37 -0.27
CA ALA A 112 -9.16 13.78 0.71
C ALA A 112 -8.54 12.49 0.15
N PHE A 113 -9.32 11.65 -0.53
CA PHE A 113 -8.80 10.46 -1.20
C PHE A 113 -7.81 10.80 -2.31
N LEU A 114 -8.16 11.79 -3.14
CA LEU A 114 -7.29 12.22 -4.26
C LEU A 114 -5.95 12.71 -3.74
N GLU A 115 -5.95 13.50 -2.68
CA GLU A 115 -4.71 13.99 -2.06
C GLU A 115 -3.87 12.83 -1.50
N THR A 116 -4.51 11.89 -0.83
CA THR A 116 -3.83 10.70 -0.30
C THR A 116 -3.22 9.86 -1.42
N ILE A 117 -3.97 9.63 -2.50
CA ILE A 117 -3.49 8.87 -3.67
C ILE A 117 -2.29 9.59 -4.28
N ARG A 118 -2.36 10.92 -4.44
CA ARG A 118 -1.27 11.72 -5.00
C ARG A 118 0.00 11.59 -4.16
N LEU A 119 -0.14 11.70 -2.83
CA LEU A 119 0.99 11.58 -1.92
C LEU A 119 1.60 10.18 -1.97
N ILE A 120 0.78 9.15 -2.01
CA ILE A 120 1.26 7.77 -2.11
C ILE A 120 2.02 7.57 -3.43
N ALA A 121 1.47 8.05 -4.54
CA ALA A 121 2.13 7.94 -5.85
C ALA A 121 3.50 8.60 -5.84
N GLN A 122 3.60 9.80 -5.26
CA GLN A 122 4.86 10.51 -5.14
C GLN A 122 5.88 9.71 -4.31
N LYS A 123 5.45 9.17 -3.18
CA LYS A 123 6.32 8.38 -2.31
C LYS A 123 6.73 7.06 -2.93
N ILE A 124 5.87 6.45 -3.73
CA ILE A 124 6.21 5.24 -4.51
C ILE A 124 7.36 5.56 -5.48
N LEU A 125 7.29 6.68 -6.19
CA LEU A 125 8.35 7.07 -7.12
C LEU A 125 9.66 7.38 -6.40
N GLU A 126 9.60 7.99 -5.22
CA GLU A 126 10.78 8.23 -4.38
C GLU A 126 11.40 6.91 -3.92
N LEU A 127 10.56 5.96 -3.49
CA LEU A 127 11.01 4.64 -3.07
C LEU A 127 11.63 3.87 -4.23
N LYS A 128 11.01 3.96 -5.40
CA LYS A 128 11.55 3.36 -6.63
C LYS A 128 12.98 3.85 -6.90
N ALA A 129 13.21 5.15 -6.77
CA ALA A 129 14.53 5.73 -6.98
C ALA A 129 15.54 5.22 -5.94
N LYS A 130 15.12 5.06 -4.68
CA LYS A 130 15.99 4.54 -3.62
C LYS A 130 16.40 3.08 -3.83
N LEU A 131 15.49 2.28 -4.38
CA LEU A 131 15.69 0.83 -4.53
C LEU A 131 16.27 0.43 -5.89
N SER A 132 16.33 1.35 -6.82
CA SER A 132 16.87 1.05 -8.14
C SER A 132 18.39 1.22 -8.23
#